data_a877e77671155c7192d99b1fdfe1bb0c
#
_entry.id   a877e77671155c7192d99b1fdfe1bb0c
#
_cell.length_a   1.000
_cell.length_b   1.000
_cell.length_c   1.000
_cell.angle_alpha   90.00
_cell.angle_beta   90.00
_cell.angle_gamma   90.00
#
_symmetry.space_group_name_H-M   'P 1'
#
loop_
_entity.id
_entity.type
_entity.pdbx_description
1 polymer ?
#
loop_
_entity_poly.entity_id
_entity_poly.type
_entity_poly.pdbx_seq_one_letter_code
_entity_poly.pdbx_strand_id
1 'polypeptide(L)'
;MRTISRRVVLQALAGHAVAAGTAWAQSPATSPKALAPDAITHNWGSFLGPTHNAVSTETRLSRELPPPLVWELEXGTGYTSPAIVGDHLLFFHRVDDQEVVENRHASTGEIRWQYRYASAYRDRYGYNNGPRSSPVISDDRVYTMGAEGRLHCFDLATGDGIWTRDLRDDYDVSQDFFGTASTPLVHGGRLIVNVGAPDGXCVVAFDGATGRETWRTGDWGQSYASPVPAVVHGQERVFVFAGGESTPPTGGLLCINPADGAIDFEFPWRSRTYESVNASCPVVFGDRVFVSASYRAGGALVRILPDFSPEVLWTTQEFALHFNTPIHQDGYLYGFDGRNQGDASLACIDATDGRVVWREAPQWTETFTQGDRERQVTVGMARGSLLAVDGNXLALGELGHLLWLDLTTDGYREISRGWLAAAQESWTLPVLSRGLLYVVQNTRDILTGASPRLRCYDLRA
;
A
#
# COMPACT_ATOMS: atom_id res chain seq x y z
N MET A 1 27.39 18.63 8.04
CA MET A 1 26.32 17.84 8.68
C MET A 1 26.51 16.38 8.30
N ARG A 2 26.74 15.52 9.29
CA ARG A 2 26.96 14.09 9.00
C ARG A 2 25.63 13.37 9.00
N THR A 3 25.27 12.84 7.86
CA THR A 3 24.11 11.96 7.72
C THR A 3 24.40 10.69 8.55
N ILE A 4 23.56 10.40 9.52
CA ILE A 4 23.74 9.21 10.34
C ILE A 4 23.38 8.00 9.48
N SER A 5 24.35 7.15 9.21
CA SER A 5 24.16 5.97 8.39
C SER A 5 23.35 4.91 9.16
N ARG A 6 22.73 4.01 8.41
CA ARG A 6 21.95 2.88 8.92
C ARG A 6 22.69 2.10 10.04
N ARG A 7 24.02 2.07 9.99
CA ARG A 7 24.86 1.37 10.97
C ARG A 7 24.90 2.03 12.35
N VAL A 8 24.79 3.36 12.39
CA VAL A 8 24.94 4.09 13.66
C VAL A 8 23.69 3.97 14.52
N VAL A 9 22.51 3.94 13.88
CA VAL A 9 21.26 3.77 14.61
C VAL A 9 21.15 2.36 15.21
N LEU A 10 21.62 1.35 14.45
CA LEU A 10 21.57 -0.04 14.90
C LEU A 10 22.53 -0.36 16.04
N GLN A 11 23.71 0.30 16.08
CA GLN A 11 24.69 0.04 17.13
C GLN A 11 24.34 0.70 18.48
N ALA A 12 23.59 1.79 18.44
CA ALA A 12 23.20 2.48 19.68
C ALA A 12 22.02 1.81 20.40
N LEU A 13 21.33 0.87 19.73
CA LEU A 13 20.08 0.30 20.23
C LEU A 13 20.15 -1.20 20.58
N ALA A 14 21.35 -1.81 20.55
CA ALA A 14 21.52 -3.22 20.90
C ALA A 14 21.48 -3.41 22.42
N GLY A 15 20.31 -3.57 22.97
CA GLY A 15 20.17 -3.83 24.40
C GLY A 15 18.92 -4.63 24.76
N HIS A 16 19.14 -5.93 25.02
CA HIS A 16 18.28 -6.88 25.75
C HIS A 16 16.94 -7.25 25.14
N ALA A 17 16.88 -8.42 24.55
CA ALA A 17 15.65 -9.10 24.17
C ALA A 17 15.03 -9.78 25.38
N VAL A 18 13.81 -9.42 25.71
CA VAL A 18 13.00 -10.17 26.66
C VAL A 18 12.06 -11.08 25.86
N ALA A 19 12.12 -12.37 26.13
CA ALA A 19 11.24 -13.33 25.48
C ALA A 19 9.80 -13.10 25.96
N ALA A 20 8.91 -12.77 25.03
CA ALA A 20 7.49 -12.61 25.35
C ALA A 20 6.73 -13.88 24.99
N GLY A 21 5.85 -14.24 25.85
CA GLY A 21 4.99 -15.41 25.66
C GLY A 21 3.99 -15.26 24.51
N THR A 22 3.44 -16.36 24.09
CA THR A 22 2.77 -16.59 22.83
C THR A 22 1.28 -16.21 22.73
N ALA A 23 0.76 -15.39 23.62
CA ALA A 23 -0.65 -15.00 23.54
C ALA A 23 -0.81 -13.66 22.78
N TRP A 24 -1.60 -13.70 21.71
CA TRP A 24 -1.94 -12.51 20.93
C TRP A 24 -2.83 -11.60 21.79
N ALA A 25 -2.22 -10.65 22.47
CA ALA A 25 -2.96 -9.79 23.38
C ALA A 25 -3.62 -8.66 22.61
N GLN A 26 -4.93 -8.55 22.81
CA GLN A 26 -5.72 -7.42 22.35
C GLN A 26 -6.00 -6.52 23.53
N SER A 27 -5.70 -5.23 23.42
CA SER A 27 -6.07 -4.28 24.46
C SER A 27 -7.58 -4.08 24.45
N PRO A 28 -8.21 -3.88 25.62
CA PRO A 28 -9.63 -3.61 25.64
C PRO A 28 -9.99 -2.40 24.79
N ALA A 29 -11.06 -2.53 24.03
CA ALA A 29 -11.52 -1.45 23.16
C ALA A 29 -12.14 -0.34 24.00
N THR A 30 -11.88 0.90 23.62
CA THR A 30 -12.60 2.05 24.13
C THR A 30 -13.62 2.48 23.07
N SER A 31 -14.74 3.07 23.49
CA SER A 31 -15.73 3.55 22.54
C SER A 31 -15.21 4.80 21.83
N PRO A 32 -15.20 4.82 20.50
CA PRO A 32 -14.86 6.07 19.82
C PRO A 32 -15.93 7.11 19.99
N LYS A 33 -15.60 8.36 19.69
CA LYS A 33 -16.60 9.43 19.65
C LYS A 33 -17.72 9.08 18.68
N ALA A 34 -18.91 9.63 18.89
CA ALA A 34 -19.99 9.52 17.92
C ALA A 34 -19.60 10.27 16.64
N LEU A 35 -20.02 9.74 15.48
CA LEU A 35 -19.87 10.48 14.23
C LEU A 35 -20.72 11.75 14.27
N ALA A 36 -20.18 12.85 13.75
CA ALA A 36 -20.99 14.05 13.55
C ALA A 36 -22.17 13.72 12.63
N PRO A 37 -23.36 14.31 12.87
CA PRO A 37 -24.54 13.96 12.08
C PRO A 37 -24.39 14.19 10.58
N ASP A 38 -23.55 15.14 10.17
CA ASP A 38 -23.31 15.49 8.80
C ASP A 38 -21.99 14.89 8.25
N ALA A 39 -21.36 13.98 8.96
CA ALA A 39 -20.13 13.36 8.52
C ALA A 39 -20.38 12.45 7.32
N ILE A 40 -19.55 12.61 6.30
CA ILE A 40 -19.54 11.69 5.16
C ILE A 40 -18.56 10.57 5.51
N THR A 41 -18.98 9.32 5.31
CA THR A 41 -18.16 8.15 5.63
C THR A 41 -18.16 7.15 4.49
N HIS A 42 -17.14 6.28 4.46
CA HIS A 42 -16.98 5.29 3.40
C HIS A 42 -16.47 3.96 3.95
N ASN A 43 -16.68 2.92 3.18
CA ASN A 43 -15.94 1.67 3.30
C ASN A 43 -14.54 1.84 2.72
N TRP A 44 -13.66 0.89 3.01
CA TRP A 44 -12.33 0.82 2.43
C TRP A 44 -12.06 -0.66 2.09
N GLY A 45 -12.72 -1.13 1.04
CA GLY A 45 -12.75 -2.56 0.73
C GLY A 45 -11.55 -3.07 -0.06
N SER A 46 -10.64 -2.18 -0.49
CA SER A 46 -9.49 -2.55 -1.31
C SER A 46 -8.32 -1.65 -0.99
N PHE A 47 -7.12 -2.05 -1.42
CA PHE A 47 -5.82 -1.49 -1.00
C PHE A 47 -5.76 0.04 -1.03
N LEU A 48 -6.13 0.67 -2.12
CA LEU A 48 -6.03 2.13 -2.24
C LEU A 48 -7.36 2.85 -1.97
N GLY A 49 -8.31 2.16 -1.33
CA GLY A 49 -9.55 2.77 -0.88
C GLY A 49 -10.64 2.83 -1.93
N PRO A 50 -11.69 3.59 -1.65
CA PRO A 50 -12.91 3.53 -2.46
C PRO A 50 -12.74 3.94 -3.92
N THR A 51 -11.75 4.79 -4.24
CA THR A 51 -11.51 5.21 -5.62
C THR A 51 -10.14 4.76 -6.14
N HIS A 52 -9.50 3.81 -5.46
CA HIS A 52 -8.24 3.16 -5.88
C HIS A 52 -7.10 4.16 -6.11
N ASN A 53 -7.05 5.22 -5.33
CA ASN A 53 -6.04 6.27 -5.49
C ASN A 53 -5.61 6.89 -4.16
N ALA A 54 -5.94 6.26 -3.03
CA ALA A 54 -5.64 6.76 -1.68
C ALA A 54 -6.28 8.12 -1.42
N VAL A 55 -7.46 8.34 -1.97
CA VAL A 55 -8.27 9.55 -1.73
C VAL A 55 -9.58 9.13 -1.08
N SER A 56 -9.98 9.83 -0.04
CA SER A 56 -11.25 9.61 0.63
C SER A 56 -12.03 10.92 0.69
N THR A 57 -13.35 10.83 0.54
CA THR A 57 -14.21 12.00 0.72
C THR A 57 -14.83 12.03 2.12
N GLU A 58 -14.31 11.27 3.06
CA GLU A 58 -14.75 11.37 4.46
C GLU A 58 -14.52 12.79 4.98
N THR A 59 -15.37 13.22 5.90
CA THR A 59 -15.33 14.56 6.47
C THR A 59 -15.42 14.53 7.99
N ARG A 60 -15.25 15.67 8.61
CA ARG A 60 -15.36 15.85 10.08
C ARG A 60 -14.30 15.05 10.83
N LEU A 61 -13.05 15.23 10.41
CA LEU A 61 -11.93 14.56 11.04
C LEU A 61 -11.12 15.52 11.91
N SER A 62 -10.71 15.04 13.06
CA SER A 62 -9.85 15.78 13.99
C SER A 62 -8.43 15.92 13.45
N ARG A 63 -7.84 17.08 13.65
CA ARG A 63 -6.43 17.31 13.31
C ARG A 63 -5.48 17.09 14.48
N GLU A 64 -6.00 16.69 15.64
CA GLU A 64 -5.16 16.43 16.81
C GLU A 64 -4.42 15.10 16.66
N LEU A 65 -3.10 15.12 16.89
CA LEU A 65 -2.25 13.93 16.82
C LEU A 65 -1.36 13.82 18.03
N PRO A 66 -1.07 12.61 18.52
CA PRO A 66 -1.62 11.34 18.06
C PRO A 66 -3.10 11.21 18.38
N PRO A 67 -3.87 10.48 17.53
CA PRO A 67 -5.31 10.33 17.82
C PRO A 67 -5.52 9.39 19.01
N PRO A 68 -6.68 9.46 19.68
CA PRO A 68 -6.97 8.49 20.74
C PRO A 68 -6.99 7.06 20.20
N LEU A 69 -6.35 6.16 20.94
CA LEU A 69 -6.33 4.74 20.60
C LEU A 69 -7.66 4.10 20.97
N VAL A 70 -8.32 3.42 20.04
CA VAL A 70 -9.55 2.69 20.29
C VAL A 70 -9.23 1.26 20.73
N TRP A 71 -8.41 0.56 19.93
CA TRP A 71 -7.92 -0.78 20.30
C TRP A 71 -6.61 -1.05 19.57
N GLU A 72 -5.86 -2.02 20.08
CA GLU A 72 -4.67 -2.52 19.39
C GLU A 72 -4.56 -4.02 19.55
N LEU A 73 -3.86 -4.66 18.60
CA LEU A 73 -3.72 -6.09 18.50
C LEU A 73 -2.32 -6.41 18.01
N GLU A 74 -1.66 -7.36 18.64
CA GLU A 74 -0.39 -7.85 18.11
C GLU A 74 -0.62 -8.56 16.78
N UNK A 75 0.11 -8.28 15.77
CA UNK A 75 0.00 -8.83 14.50
C UNK A 75 1.17 -9.67 14.27
N GLY A 76 1.05 -10.41 13.45
CA GLY A 76 2.21 -11.16 12.94
C GLY A 76 3.09 -10.28 12.08
N THR A 77 3.59 -10.80 10.97
CA THR A 77 4.42 -10.03 10.05
C THR A 77 3.71 -9.87 8.72
N GLY A 78 4.12 -8.86 7.95
CA GLY A 78 3.58 -8.58 6.64
C GLY A 78 3.58 -7.08 6.36
N TYR A 79 3.09 -6.74 5.18
CA TYR A 79 3.01 -5.34 4.75
C TYR A 79 1.61 -4.99 4.23
N THR A 80 0.61 -5.82 4.52
CA THR A 80 -0.75 -5.62 4.01
C THR A 80 -1.47 -4.49 4.75
N SER A 81 -2.35 -3.80 4.04
CA SER A 81 -3.34 -2.90 4.63
C SER A 81 -4.60 -3.72 4.94
N PRO A 82 -5.31 -3.43 6.03
CA PRO A 82 -6.60 -4.07 6.22
C PRO A 82 -7.63 -3.58 5.22
N ALA A 83 -8.71 -4.35 5.03
CA ALA A 83 -9.86 -3.95 4.23
C ALA A 83 -11.06 -3.84 5.16
N ILE A 84 -11.88 -2.81 4.97
CA ILE A 84 -12.99 -2.49 5.88
C ILE A 84 -14.27 -2.32 5.08
N VAL A 85 -15.29 -3.10 5.38
CA VAL A 85 -16.65 -2.91 4.83
C VAL A 85 -17.63 -3.07 5.98
N GLY A 86 -18.39 -2.03 6.26
CA GLY A 86 -19.28 -2.03 7.42
C GLY A 86 -18.49 -2.26 8.71
N ASP A 87 -18.92 -3.26 9.47
CA ASP A 87 -18.25 -3.68 10.70
C ASP A 87 -17.16 -4.72 10.48
N HIS A 88 -16.93 -5.15 9.24
CA HIS A 88 -15.95 -6.18 8.94
C HIS A 88 -14.60 -5.56 8.68
N LEU A 89 -13.59 -6.03 9.39
CA LEU A 89 -12.19 -5.69 9.16
C LEU A 89 -11.47 -6.97 8.78
N LEU A 90 -10.96 -7.03 7.57
CA LEU A 90 -10.16 -8.15 7.09
C LEU A 90 -8.69 -7.80 7.23
N PHE A 91 -7.92 -8.65 7.90
CA PHE A 91 -6.50 -8.47 8.07
C PHE A 91 -5.76 -9.75 7.67
N PHE A 92 -4.62 -9.60 7.02
CA PHE A 92 -3.85 -10.70 6.45
C PHE A 92 -2.40 -10.55 6.89
N HIS A 93 -1.89 -11.53 7.62
CA HIS A 93 -0.55 -11.48 8.16
C HIS A 93 0.03 -12.90 8.27
N ARG A 94 1.26 -13.00 8.72
CA ARG A 94 1.92 -14.29 8.92
C ARG A 94 2.27 -14.48 10.38
N VAL A 95 1.92 -15.64 10.91
CA VAL A 95 2.22 -16.06 12.27
C VAL A 95 3.01 -17.37 12.16
N ASP A 96 4.24 -17.37 12.64
CA ASP A 96 5.15 -18.50 12.49
C ASP A 96 5.29 -18.89 11.01
N ASP A 97 4.95 -20.10 10.63
CA ASP A 97 5.01 -20.57 9.24
C ASP A 97 3.62 -20.69 8.60
N GLN A 98 2.67 -19.86 9.06
CA GLN A 98 1.32 -19.85 8.49
C GLN A 98 0.92 -18.44 8.10
N GLU A 99 0.33 -18.31 6.92
CA GLU A 99 -0.41 -17.10 6.58
C GLU A 99 -1.80 -17.18 7.20
N VAL A 100 -2.27 -16.07 7.75
CA VAL A 100 -3.48 -16.02 8.56
C VAL A 100 -4.38 -14.90 8.04
N VAL A 101 -5.60 -15.26 7.66
CA VAL A 101 -6.65 -14.30 7.28
C VAL A 101 -7.60 -14.20 8.46
N GLU A 102 -7.90 -12.97 8.90
CA GLU A 102 -8.79 -12.76 10.04
C GLU A 102 -9.88 -11.77 9.66
N ASN A 103 -11.09 -12.05 10.10
CA ASN A 103 -12.17 -11.08 10.10
C ASN A 103 -12.42 -10.64 11.54
N ARG A 104 -12.38 -9.35 11.78
CA ARG A 104 -12.60 -8.78 13.11
C ARG A 104 -13.66 -7.69 13.04
N HIS A 105 -14.24 -7.39 14.19
CA HIS A 105 -15.16 -6.25 14.30
C HIS A 105 -14.33 -4.97 14.20
N ALA A 106 -14.67 -4.11 13.26
CA ALA A 106 -13.82 -2.95 12.94
C ALA A 106 -13.63 -2.00 14.11
N SER A 107 -14.67 -1.76 14.93
CA SER A 107 -14.57 -0.78 16.01
C SER A 107 -14.14 -1.37 17.36
N THR A 108 -14.11 -2.69 17.51
CA THR A 108 -13.69 -3.30 18.78
C THR A 108 -12.45 -4.20 18.66
N GLY A 109 -12.13 -4.66 17.45
CA GLY A 109 -11.03 -5.59 17.22
C GLY A 109 -11.39 -7.06 17.55
N GLU A 110 -12.60 -7.32 18.03
CA GLU A 110 -13.01 -8.69 18.40
C GLU A 110 -13.03 -9.59 17.17
N ILE A 111 -12.51 -10.80 17.34
CA ILE A 111 -12.40 -11.75 16.22
C ILE A 111 -13.78 -12.34 15.89
N ARG A 112 -14.04 -12.46 14.59
CA ARG A 112 -15.24 -13.12 14.06
C ARG A 112 -14.89 -14.50 13.53
N TRP A 113 -13.81 -14.59 12.72
CA TRP A 113 -13.29 -15.86 12.22
C TRP A 113 -11.84 -15.70 11.80
N GLN A 114 -11.17 -16.84 11.62
CA GLN A 114 -9.77 -16.90 11.23
C GLN A 114 -9.56 -18.13 10.35
N TYR A 115 -8.71 -17.98 9.32
CA TYR A 115 -8.32 -19.07 8.44
C TYR A 115 -6.81 -19.08 8.34
N ARG A 116 -6.19 -20.25 8.48
CA ARG A 116 -4.73 -20.40 8.47
C ARG A 116 -4.32 -21.43 7.43
N TYR A 117 -3.19 -21.17 6.78
CA TYR A 117 -2.59 -22.16 5.89
C TYR A 117 -1.07 -21.98 5.89
N ALA A 118 -0.34 -23.08 5.57
CA ALA A 118 1.11 -23.10 5.61
C ALA A 118 1.71 -22.22 4.51
N SER A 119 2.82 -21.55 4.83
CA SER A 119 3.59 -20.76 3.89
C SER A 119 5.07 -21.02 4.12
N ALA A 120 5.78 -21.37 3.06
CA ALA A 120 7.23 -21.59 3.10
C ALA A 120 8.02 -20.37 2.62
N TYR A 121 7.34 -19.27 2.30
CA TYR A 121 7.99 -18.08 1.76
C TYR A 121 9.12 -17.61 2.69
N ARG A 122 10.25 -17.23 2.08
CA ARG A 122 11.37 -16.59 2.77
C ARG A 122 11.85 -15.42 1.92
N ASP A 123 11.88 -14.25 2.53
CA ASP A 123 12.35 -13.06 1.81
C ASP A 123 13.86 -13.14 1.62
N ARG A 124 14.30 -13.03 0.39
CA ARG A 124 15.72 -13.20 0.04
C ARG A 124 16.59 -12.00 0.40
N TYR A 125 15.98 -10.86 0.75
CA TYR A 125 16.69 -9.63 1.11
C TYR A 125 16.61 -9.32 2.59
N GLY A 126 15.99 -10.18 3.38
CA GLY A 126 15.94 -10.04 4.84
C GLY A 126 14.79 -9.19 5.37
N TYR A 127 13.81 -8.87 4.54
CA TYR A 127 12.57 -8.25 5.01
C TYR A 127 11.69 -9.32 5.67
N ASN A 128 10.57 -8.92 6.24
CA ASN A 128 9.73 -9.92 6.89
C ASN A 128 9.11 -10.88 5.86
N ASN A 129 8.71 -12.06 6.32
CA ASN A 129 8.23 -13.14 5.47
C ASN A 129 6.70 -13.14 5.29
N GLY A 130 6.01 -12.13 5.77
CA GLY A 130 4.56 -12.06 5.68
C GLY A 130 4.06 -11.62 4.32
N PRO A 131 2.74 -11.69 4.12
CA PRO A 131 2.16 -11.29 2.84
C PRO A 131 2.28 -9.80 2.58
N ARG A 132 2.29 -9.43 1.29
CA ARG A 132 2.35 -8.05 0.84
C ARG A 132 1.03 -7.62 0.19
N SER A 133 0.31 -8.57 -0.40
CA SER A 133 -0.95 -8.31 -1.07
C SER A 133 -2.06 -8.16 -0.03
N SER A 134 -2.79 -7.05 -0.08
CA SER A 134 -3.83 -6.75 0.91
C SER A 134 -5.10 -7.55 0.61
N PRO A 135 -5.90 -7.88 1.63
CA PRO A 135 -7.19 -8.51 1.36
C PRO A 135 -8.13 -7.55 0.64
N VAL A 136 -9.06 -8.11 -0.11
CA VAL A 136 -10.08 -7.34 -0.83
C VAL A 136 -11.45 -7.88 -0.41
N ILE A 137 -12.37 -6.97 -0.05
CA ILE A 137 -13.75 -7.32 0.23
C ILE A 137 -14.61 -6.80 -0.92
N SER A 138 -15.41 -7.67 -1.49
CA SER A 138 -16.38 -7.30 -2.52
C SER A 138 -17.68 -8.06 -2.27
N ASP A 139 -18.74 -7.33 -2.03
CA ASP A 139 -20.05 -7.89 -1.64
C ASP A 139 -19.88 -8.81 -0.43
N ASP A 140 -20.26 -10.08 -0.54
CA ASP A 140 -20.18 -11.05 0.55
C ASP A 140 -18.92 -11.93 0.49
N ARG A 141 -17.89 -11.51 -0.24
CA ARG A 141 -16.67 -12.30 -0.48
C ARG A 141 -15.42 -11.58 -0.05
N VAL A 142 -14.42 -12.37 0.33
CA VAL A 142 -13.07 -11.89 0.65
C VAL A 142 -12.09 -12.62 -0.26
N TYR A 143 -11.15 -11.85 -0.84
CA TYR A 143 -10.09 -12.42 -1.68
C TYR A 143 -8.73 -12.08 -1.06
N THR A 144 -7.84 -13.07 -0.99
CA THR A 144 -6.46 -12.86 -0.53
C THR A 144 -5.50 -13.56 -1.46
N MET A 145 -4.29 -13.01 -1.57
CA MET A 145 -3.21 -13.61 -2.34
C MET A 145 -1.95 -13.64 -1.47
N GLY A 146 -1.49 -14.83 -1.13
CA GLY A 146 -0.33 -15.00 -0.26
C GLY A 146 0.99 -14.74 -0.96
N ALA A 147 2.07 -14.69 -0.17
CA ALA A 147 3.39 -14.37 -0.68
C ALA A 147 3.92 -15.40 -1.69
N GLU A 148 3.42 -16.62 -1.64
CA GLU A 148 3.76 -17.68 -2.60
C GLU A 148 2.79 -17.75 -3.79
N GLY A 149 1.80 -16.84 -3.87
CA GLY A 149 0.83 -16.84 -4.96
C GLY A 149 -0.37 -17.74 -4.73
N ARG A 150 -0.64 -18.10 -3.47
CA ARG A 150 -1.84 -18.86 -3.15
C ARG A 150 -3.03 -17.91 -3.03
N LEU A 151 -3.99 -18.08 -3.92
CA LEU A 151 -5.16 -17.21 -4.05
C LEU A 151 -6.36 -17.91 -3.40
N HIS A 152 -7.07 -17.21 -2.52
CA HIS A 152 -8.25 -17.74 -1.83
C HIS A 152 -9.44 -16.82 -2.01
N CYS A 153 -10.62 -17.41 -2.03
CA CYS A 153 -11.89 -16.70 -1.88
C CYS A 153 -12.63 -17.29 -0.68
N PHE A 154 -13.09 -16.42 0.21
CA PHE A 154 -13.83 -16.82 1.42
C PHE A 154 -15.18 -16.15 1.44
N ASP A 155 -16.11 -16.78 2.15
CA ASP A 155 -17.37 -16.13 2.56
C ASP A 155 -17.03 -15.10 3.63
N LEU A 156 -17.51 -13.86 3.46
CA LEU A 156 -17.18 -12.75 4.39
C LEU A 156 -17.73 -13.02 5.79
N ALA A 157 -18.94 -13.54 5.90
CA ALA A 157 -19.59 -13.71 7.19
C ALA A 157 -19.00 -14.88 7.99
N THR A 158 -18.68 -16.00 7.32
CA THR A 158 -18.31 -17.24 7.99
C THR A 158 -16.84 -17.59 7.93
N GLY A 159 -16.10 -17.10 6.91
CA GLY A 159 -14.71 -17.50 6.69
C GLY A 159 -14.57 -18.85 5.98
N ASP A 160 -15.69 -19.45 5.55
CA ASP A 160 -15.61 -20.69 4.78
C ASP A 160 -14.92 -20.45 3.45
N GLY A 161 -14.00 -21.33 3.09
CA GLY A 161 -13.32 -21.29 1.80
C GLY A 161 -14.29 -21.63 0.68
N ILE A 162 -14.35 -20.78 -0.35
CA ILE A 162 -15.24 -21.00 -1.49
C ILE A 162 -14.45 -21.61 -2.64
N TRP A 163 -13.29 -21.02 -2.95
CA TRP A 163 -12.37 -21.60 -3.94
C TRP A 163 -10.93 -21.15 -3.63
N THR A 164 -9.98 -21.88 -4.18
CA THR A 164 -8.57 -21.55 -4.05
C THR A 164 -7.83 -21.89 -5.35
N ARG A 165 -6.76 -21.13 -5.64
CA ARG A 165 -5.85 -21.39 -6.76
C ARG A 165 -4.42 -21.27 -6.26
N ASP A 166 -3.55 -22.08 -6.79
CA ASP A 166 -2.11 -21.94 -6.60
C ASP A 166 -1.51 -21.42 -7.89
N LEU A 167 -1.16 -20.14 -7.92
CA LEU A 167 -0.69 -19.50 -9.15
C LEU A 167 0.63 -20.09 -9.66
N ARG A 168 1.47 -20.60 -8.76
CA ARG A 168 2.72 -21.25 -9.18
C ARG A 168 2.48 -22.55 -9.91
N ASP A 169 1.53 -23.34 -9.41
CA ASP A 169 1.18 -24.60 -10.06
C ASP A 169 0.44 -24.36 -11.37
N ASP A 170 -0.42 -23.35 -11.40
CA ASP A 170 -1.30 -23.09 -12.54
C ASP A 170 -0.58 -22.34 -13.67
N TYR A 171 0.40 -21.46 -13.35
CA TYR A 171 0.91 -20.48 -14.31
C TYR A 171 2.44 -20.38 -14.39
N ASP A 172 3.17 -21.28 -13.78
CA ASP A 172 4.64 -21.28 -13.79
C ASP A 172 5.21 -19.94 -13.31
N VAL A 173 4.65 -19.40 -12.23
CA VAL A 173 5.10 -18.14 -11.63
C VAL A 173 6.35 -18.40 -10.80
N SER A 174 7.42 -17.68 -11.09
CA SER A 174 8.62 -17.73 -10.25
C SER A 174 8.49 -16.78 -9.08
N GLN A 175 9.15 -17.11 -7.97
CA GLN A 175 9.27 -16.18 -6.87
C GLN A 175 10.26 -15.09 -7.27
N ASP A 176 9.75 -13.91 -7.52
CA ASP A 176 10.59 -12.78 -7.85
C ASP A 176 11.18 -12.17 -6.56
N PHE A 177 11.64 -10.94 -6.60
CA PHE A 177 12.44 -10.34 -5.52
C PHE A 177 11.75 -10.40 -4.15
N PHE A 178 10.45 -10.08 -4.08
CA PHE A 178 9.74 -9.92 -2.81
C PHE A 178 8.48 -10.78 -2.72
N GLY A 179 8.42 -11.86 -3.45
CA GLY A 179 7.23 -12.73 -3.48
C GLY A 179 6.11 -12.15 -4.32
N THR A 180 4.94 -12.74 -4.24
CA THR A 180 3.75 -12.29 -4.97
C THR A 180 3.07 -11.20 -4.13
N ALA A 181 2.95 -9.99 -4.67
CA ALA A 181 2.63 -8.85 -3.82
C ALA A 181 1.55 -7.89 -4.34
N SER A 182 1.26 -7.90 -5.62
CA SER A 182 0.23 -7.02 -6.19
C SER A 182 -1.15 -7.39 -5.62
N THR A 183 -1.91 -6.41 -5.15
CA THR A 183 -3.26 -6.68 -4.63
C THR A 183 -4.21 -6.88 -5.80
N PRO A 184 -4.95 -8.00 -5.85
CA PRO A 184 -5.92 -8.21 -6.92
C PRO A 184 -7.02 -7.14 -6.95
N LEU A 185 -7.59 -6.93 -8.14
CA LEU A 185 -8.69 -6.00 -8.34
C LEU A 185 -9.97 -6.78 -8.62
N VAL A 186 -11.03 -6.47 -7.90
CA VAL A 186 -12.37 -6.98 -8.24
C VAL A 186 -13.04 -5.96 -9.16
N HIS A 187 -13.45 -6.40 -10.33
CA HIS A 187 -14.10 -5.53 -11.32
C HIS A 187 -15.05 -6.35 -12.19
N GLY A 188 -16.30 -5.93 -12.27
CA GLY A 188 -17.28 -6.59 -13.13
C GLY A 188 -17.47 -8.07 -12.83
N GLY A 189 -17.44 -8.45 -11.56
CA GLY A 189 -17.58 -9.84 -11.14
C GLY A 189 -16.34 -10.70 -11.34
N ARG A 190 -15.24 -10.10 -11.77
CA ARG A 190 -13.96 -10.80 -11.99
C ARG A 190 -12.92 -10.35 -10.99
N LEU A 191 -12.01 -11.25 -10.67
CA LEU A 191 -10.81 -10.95 -9.90
C LEU A 191 -9.65 -10.87 -10.88
N ILE A 192 -9.08 -9.68 -11.04
CA ILE A 192 -8.01 -9.39 -12.01
C ILE A 192 -6.69 -9.35 -11.27
N VAL A 193 -5.74 -10.18 -11.70
CA VAL A 193 -4.49 -10.42 -10.99
C VAL A 193 -3.31 -10.23 -11.93
N ASN A 194 -2.30 -9.47 -11.50
CA ASN A 194 -1.01 -9.44 -12.19
C ASN A 194 -0.24 -10.71 -11.78
N VAL A 195 -0.44 -11.78 -12.53
CA VAL A 195 0.21 -13.07 -12.27
C VAL A 195 1.68 -13.03 -12.67
N GLY A 196 1.97 -12.40 -13.80
CA GLY A 196 3.34 -12.21 -14.27
C GLY A 196 4.02 -13.46 -14.76
N ALA A 197 3.25 -14.38 -15.35
CA ALA A 197 3.76 -15.60 -15.91
C ALA A 197 3.93 -15.46 -17.43
N PRO A 198 4.75 -16.30 -18.04
CA PRO A 198 5.00 -16.21 -19.49
C PRO A 198 3.80 -16.68 -20.33
N ASP A 199 3.93 -16.49 -21.63
CA ASP A 199 2.99 -17.02 -22.64
C ASP A 199 1.55 -16.52 -22.48
N GLY A 200 1.41 -15.22 -22.31
CA GLY A 200 0.10 -14.57 -22.18
C GLY A 200 -0.50 -14.54 -20.79
N UNK A 201 0.17 -14.80 -19.78
CA UNK A 201 -0.22 -14.87 -18.60
C UNK A 201 0.17 -13.87 -17.75
N CYS A 202 0.50 -12.72 -18.27
CA CYS A 202 0.92 -11.61 -17.38
C CYS A 202 -0.22 -11.17 -16.47
N VAL A 203 -1.39 -10.96 -17.05
CA VAL A 203 -2.59 -10.59 -16.29
C VAL A 203 -3.66 -11.62 -16.56
N VAL A 204 -4.27 -12.12 -15.49
CA VAL A 204 -5.30 -13.16 -15.59
C VAL A 204 -6.54 -12.70 -14.83
N ALA A 205 -7.69 -12.89 -15.41
CA ALA A 205 -8.97 -12.63 -14.74
C ALA A 205 -9.65 -13.95 -14.38
N PHE A 206 -10.10 -14.04 -13.16
CA PHE A 206 -10.84 -15.19 -12.66
C PHE A 206 -12.28 -14.76 -12.36
N ASP A 207 -13.22 -15.62 -12.65
CA ASP A 207 -14.60 -15.44 -12.20
C ASP A 207 -14.60 -15.37 -10.67
N GLY A 208 -15.13 -14.30 -10.10
CA GLY A 208 -15.04 -14.08 -8.65
C GLY A 208 -15.80 -15.11 -7.83
N ALA A 209 -16.86 -15.71 -8.40
CA ALA A 209 -17.66 -16.68 -7.68
C ALA A 209 -17.06 -18.09 -7.71
N THR A 210 -16.36 -18.45 -8.77
CA THR A 210 -15.92 -19.83 -9.00
C THR A 210 -14.40 -20.02 -9.05
N GLY A 211 -13.63 -18.93 -9.26
CA GLY A 211 -12.18 -19.03 -9.44
C GLY A 211 -11.74 -19.55 -10.80
N ARG A 212 -12.67 -19.74 -11.73
CA ARG A 212 -12.31 -20.18 -13.09
C ARG A 212 -11.74 -19.02 -13.89
N GLU A 213 -10.67 -19.30 -14.64
CA GLU A 213 -10.11 -18.31 -15.55
C GLU A 213 -11.13 -17.90 -16.60
N THR A 214 -11.28 -16.59 -16.81
CA THR A 214 -12.18 -16.05 -17.82
C THR A 214 -11.41 -15.49 -19.02
N TRP A 215 -10.27 -14.86 -18.76
CA TRP A 215 -9.35 -14.41 -19.81
C TRP A 215 -7.95 -14.24 -19.22
N ARG A 216 -6.96 -14.22 -20.12
CA ARG A 216 -5.57 -13.91 -19.78
C ARG A 216 -4.95 -13.11 -20.90
N THR A 217 -3.92 -12.31 -20.58
CA THR A 217 -3.35 -11.39 -21.55
C THR A 217 -1.96 -10.91 -21.14
N GLY A 218 -1.17 -10.49 -22.11
CA GLY A 218 0.12 -9.83 -21.90
C GLY A 218 1.26 -10.79 -21.62
N ASP A 219 2.48 -10.31 -21.92
CA ASP A 219 3.69 -11.15 -21.84
C ASP A 219 4.71 -10.61 -20.85
N TRP A 220 4.37 -9.60 -20.06
CA TRP A 220 5.27 -9.02 -19.08
C TRP A 220 5.16 -9.75 -17.74
N GLY A 221 6.05 -9.39 -16.84
CA GLY A 221 6.21 -10.10 -15.59
C GLY A 221 5.42 -9.54 -14.41
N GLN A 222 5.66 -10.14 -13.28
CA GLN A 222 5.05 -9.78 -12.02
C GLN A 222 5.58 -8.44 -11.53
N SER A 223 4.72 -7.64 -10.93
CA SER A 223 5.13 -6.40 -10.28
C SER A 223 4.56 -6.32 -8.87
N TYR A 224 4.82 -5.21 -8.20
CA TYR A 224 4.34 -4.96 -6.84
C TYR A 224 3.30 -3.84 -6.81
N ALA A 225 3.01 -3.26 -7.98
CA ALA A 225 1.93 -2.29 -8.16
C ALA A 225 0.61 -3.04 -8.39
N SER A 226 -0.46 -2.52 -7.81
CA SER A 226 -1.77 -3.15 -7.93
C SER A 226 -2.53 -2.62 -9.15
N PRO A 227 -3.36 -3.43 -9.82
CA PRO A 227 -4.19 -2.95 -10.92
C PRO A 227 -5.16 -1.85 -10.46
N VAL A 228 -5.39 -0.88 -11.33
CA VAL A 228 -6.25 0.28 -11.01
C VAL A 228 -7.33 0.40 -12.09
N PRO A 229 -8.62 0.47 -11.72
CA PRO A 229 -9.68 0.66 -12.68
C PRO A 229 -9.92 2.15 -12.94
N ALA A 230 -10.39 2.47 -14.12
CA ALA A 230 -10.83 3.83 -14.43
C ALA A 230 -11.79 3.82 -15.61
N VAL A 231 -12.54 4.91 -15.75
CA VAL A 231 -13.36 5.16 -16.94
C VAL A 231 -12.64 6.21 -17.78
N VAL A 232 -12.30 5.86 -19.01
CA VAL A 232 -11.60 6.77 -19.93
C VAL A 232 -12.41 6.81 -21.22
N HIS A 233 -12.71 8.02 -21.71
CA HIS A 233 -13.54 8.22 -22.91
C HIS A 233 -14.86 7.43 -22.82
N GLY A 234 -15.45 7.40 -21.61
CA GLY A 234 -16.71 6.72 -21.37
C GLY A 234 -16.66 5.20 -21.32
N GLN A 235 -15.45 4.60 -21.34
CA GLN A 235 -15.29 3.14 -21.32
C GLN A 235 -14.45 2.68 -20.15
N GLU A 236 -14.83 1.56 -19.54
CA GLU A 236 -14.09 0.98 -18.43
C GLU A 236 -12.77 0.37 -18.89
N ARG A 237 -11.71 0.66 -18.17
CA ARG A 237 -10.38 0.10 -18.42
C ARG A 237 -9.72 -0.25 -17.10
N VAL A 238 -8.74 -1.16 -17.18
CA VAL A 238 -7.89 -1.52 -16.04
C VAL A 238 -6.45 -1.25 -16.45
N PHE A 239 -5.73 -0.57 -15.57
CA PHE A 239 -4.33 -0.22 -15.79
C PHE A 239 -3.46 -1.10 -14.90
N VAL A 240 -2.52 -1.82 -15.51
CA VAL A 240 -1.61 -2.70 -14.79
C VAL A 240 -0.19 -2.22 -15.08
N PHE A 241 0.54 -1.85 -14.02
CA PHE A 241 1.95 -1.46 -14.14
C PHE A 241 2.78 -2.72 -13.88
N ALA A 242 3.01 -3.48 -14.93
CA ALA A 242 3.63 -4.80 -14.88
C ALA A 242 5.15 -4.72 -14.75
N GLY A 243 5.75 -5.78 -14.24
CA GLY A 243 7.19 -5.92 -14.13
C GLY A 243 7.76 -6.75 -15.26
N GLY A 244 8.99 -7.22 -15.09
CA GLY A 244 9.67 -8.02 -16.08
C GLY A 244 11.17 -8.04 -15.86
N GLU A 245 11.91 -8.31 -16.93
CA GLU A 245 13.35 -8.43 -16.87
C GLU A 245 14.03 -7.05 -16.91
N SER A 246 15.24 -6.98 -16.37
CA SER A 246 16.04 -5.74 -16.42
C SER A 246 16.90 -5.65 -17.69
N THR A 247 17.27 -6.77 -18.28
CA THR A 247 18.18 -6.81 -19.45
C THR A 247 17.78 -7.93 -20.41
N PRO A 248 17.21 -7.61 -21.58
CA PRO A 248 16.67 -6.30 -21.95
C PRO A 248 15.48 -5.93 -21.06
N PRO A 249 15.25 -4.65 -20.81
CA PRO A 249 14.16 -4.28 -19.93
C PRO A 249 12.79 -4.59 -20.53
N THR A 250 11.96 -5.29 -19.77
CA THR A 250 10.55 -5.56 -20.10
C THR A 250 9.70 -5.15 -18.91
N GLY A 251 8.46 -4.77 -19.19
CA GLY A 251 7.55 -4.28 -18.17
C GLY A 251 7.14 -2.85 -18.44
N GLY A 252 6.05 -2.45 -17.86
CA GLY A 252 5.50 -1.13 -18.04
C GLY A 252 4.00 -1.11 -17.86
N LEU A 253 3.34 -0.13 -18.46
CA LEU A 253 1.92 0.10 -18.30
C LEU A 253 1.12 -0.61 -19.39
N LEU A 254 0.16 -1.42 -18.96
CA LEU A 254 -0.83 -2.06 -19.81
C LEU A 254 -2.18 -1.36 -19.62
N CYS A 255 -2.85 -1.04 -20.72
CA CYS A 255 -4.24 -0.58 -20.70
C CYS A 255 -5.10 -1.72 -21.21
N ILE A 256 -5.98 -2.25 -20.38
CA ILE A 256 -6.69 -3.51 -20.64
C ILE A 256 -8.20 -3.28 -20.56
N ASN A 257 -8.92 -3.84 -21.52
CA ASN A 257 -10.37 -3.92 -21.46
C ASN A 257 -10.74 -5.02 -20.45
N PRO A 258 -11.39 -4.70 -19.33
CA PRO A 258 -11.65 -5.71 -18.30
C PRO A 258 -12.69 -6.76 -18.71
N ALA A 259 -13.47 -6.53 -19.76
CA ALA A 259 -14.49 -7.48 -20.18
C ALA A 259 -13.89 -8.72 -20.84
N ASP A 260 -12.80 -8.55 -21.61
CA ASP A 260 -12.24 -9.63 -22.42
C ASP A 260 -10.72 -9.74 -22.38
N GLY A 261 -10.04 -8.84 -21.70
CA GLY A 261 -8.59 -8.86 -21.59
C GLY A 261 -7.84 -8.24 -22.77
N ALA A 262 -8.55 -7.66 -23.72
CA ALA A 262 -7.90 -7.02 -24.88
C ALA A 262 -7.01 -5.86 -24.41
N ILE A 263 -5.78 -5.81 -24.91
CA ILE A 263 -4.83 -4.75 -24.60
C ILE A 263 -4.96 -3.65 -25.64
N ASP A 264 -5.28 -2.43 -25.21
CA ASP A 264 -5.30 -1.27 -26.12
C ASP A 264 -3.89 -0.81 -26.44
N PHE A 265 -3.02 -0.77 -25.40
CA PHE A 265 -1.61 -0.41 -25.62
C PHE A 265 -0.74 -0.98 -24.50
N GLU A 266 0.53 -1.10 -24.82
CA GLU A 266 1.63 -1.38 -23.89
C GLU A 266 2.57 -0.19 -23.95
N PHE A 267 2.90 0.38 -22.78
CA PHE A 267 3.85 1.48 -22.69
C PHE A 267 5.04 1.00 -21.85
N PRO A 268 6.18 0.68 -22.48
CA PRO A 268 7.36 0.19 -21.73
C PRO A 268 7.88 1.24 -20.76
N TRP A 269 8.03 0.86 -19.48
CA TRP A 269 8.61 1.71 -18.48
C TRP A 269 9.22 0.86 -17.39
N ARG A 270 10.55 0.80 -17.34
CA ARG A 270 11.27 -0.03 -16.39
C ARG A 270 12.73 0.41 -16.30
N SER A 271 13.28 0.32 -15.09
CA SER A 271 14.70 0.54 -14.87
C SER A 271 15.54 -0.62 -15.47
N ARG A 272 16.78 -0.31 -15.85
CA ARG A 272 17.76 -1.33 -16.27
C ARG A 272 18.51 -1.92 -15.07
N THR A 273 18.28 -1.43 -13.87
CA THR A 273 18.91 -1.97 -12.66
C THR A 273 18.32 -3.35 -12.36
N TYR A 274 19.17 -4.33 -12.10
CA TYR A 274 18.75 -5.73 -11.93
C TYR A 274 17.66 -5.89 -10.86
N GLU A 275 17.87 -5.29 -9.69
CA GLU A 275 16.95 -5.45 -8.55
C GLU A 275 15.78 -4.45 -8.58
N SER A 276 15.54 -3.79 -9.70
CA SER A 276 14.47 -2.80 -9.78
C SER A 276 13.10 -3.46 -9.83
N VAL A 277 12.13 -2.75 -9.29
CA VAL A 277 10.73 -3.20 -9.28
C VAL A 277 9.83 -2.05 -9.70
N ASN A 278 8.71 -2.38 -10.33
CA ASN A 278 7.60 -1.47 -10.56
C ASN A 278 6.61 -1.70 -9.40
N ALA A 279 6.47 -0.73 -8.52
CA ALA A 279 5.70 -0.93 -7.29
C ALA A 279 4.74 0.21 -6.95
N SER A 280 4.95 1.40 -7.52
CA SER A 280 4.02 2.51 -7.34
C SER A 280 2.83 2.30 -8.28
N CYS A 281 1.60 2.38 -7.75
CA CYS A 281 0.42 2.10 -8.57
C CYS A 281 0.20 3.22 -9.59
N PRO A 282 -0.36 2.89 -10.77
CA PRO A 282 -0.70 3.94 -11.75
C PRO A 282 -1.69 4.94 -11.15
N VAL A 283 -1.53 6.22 -11.48
CA VAL A 283 -2.45 7.27 -11.06
C VAL A 283 -3.20 7.76 -12.30
N VAL A 284 -4.51 7.56 -12.32
CA VAL A 284 -5.35 7.89 -13.48
C VAL A 284 -6.18 9.13 -13.16
N PHE A 285 -6.14 10.12 -14.03
CA PHE A 285 -6.97 11.32 -13.90
C PHE A 285 -7.37 11.79 -15.29
N GLY A 286 -8.67 11.84 -15.53
CA GLY A 286 -9.21 12.14 -16.86
C GLY A 286 -8.74 11.10 -17.87
N ASP A 287 -8.12 11.59 -18.97
CA ASP A 287 -7.56 10.73 -20.02
C ASP A 287 -6.05 10.52 -19.85
N ARG A 288 -5.52 10.70 -18.64
CA ARG A 288 -4.08 10.63 -18.36
C ARG A 288 -3.75 9.61 -17.31
N VAL A 289 -2.60 8.96 -17.46
CA VAL A 289 -2.08 7.98 -16.51
C VAL A 289 -0.63 8.32 -16.19
N PHE A 290 -0.32 8.45 -14.90
CA PHE A 290 1.06 8.64 -14.44
C PHE A 290 1.60 7.31 -13.90
N VAL A 291 2.81 6.96 -14.32
CA VAL A 291 3.56 5.82 -13.77
C VAL A 291 4.94 6.29 -13.34
N SER A 292 5.48 5.64 -12.32
CA SER A 292 6.79 6.00 -11.79
C SER A 292 7.48 4.80 -11.19
N ALA A 293 8.80 4.78 -11.30
CA ALA A 293 9.65 3.78 -10.66
C ALA A 293 10.95 4.42 -10.22
N SER A 294 11.49 3.93 -9.13
CA SER A 294 12.80 4.33 -8.65
C SER A 294 13.91 3.73 -9.53
N TYR A 295 15.11 3.61 -9.02
CA TYR A 295 16.24 2.99 -9.71
C TYR A 295 16.58 3.70 -11.03
N ARG A 296 16.52 5.05 -11.01
CA ARG A 296 16.83 5.92 -12.15
C ARG A 296 15.85 5.84 -13.32
N ALA A 297 14.67 5.25 -13.11
CA ALA A 297 13.64 5.22 -14.16
C ALA A 297 12.88 6.55 -14.21
N GLY A 298 12.38 7.01 -13.07
CA GLY A 298 11.61 8.24 -13.01
C GLY A 298 10.15 8.03 -13.35
N GLY A 299 9.48 9.10 -13.73
CA GLY A 299 8.05 9.13 -14.00
C GLY A 299 7.71 9.52 -15.43
N ALA A 300 6.54 9.07 -15.88
CA ALA A 300 6.02 9.39 -17.21
C ALA A 300 4.53 9.65 -17.12
N LEU A 301 4.06 10.67 -17.84
CA LEU A 301 2.63 10.93 -18.01
C LEU A 301 2.23 10.57 -19.43
N VAL A 302 1.26 9.66 -19.53
CA VAL A 302 0.74 9.17 -20.79
C VAL A 302 -0.70 9.65 -20.95
N ARG A 303 -0.99 10.28 -22.07
CA ARG A 303 -2.36 10.63 -22.44
C ARG A 303 -2.95 9.49 -23.28
N ILE A 304 -4.18 9.14 -22.99
CA ILE A 304 -4.92 8.13 -23.75
C ILE A 304 -5.76 8.86 -24.79
N LEU A 305 -5.47 8.65 -26.06
CA LEU A 305 -6.19 9.30 -27.15
C LEU A 305 -7.58 8.65 -27.34
N PRO A 306 -8.50 9.27 -28.05
CA PRO A 306 -9.84 8.70 -28.20
C PRO A 306 -9.89 7.31 -28.84
N ASP A 307 -8.86 6.93 -29.60
CA ASP A 307 -8.74 5.58 -30.18
C ASP A 307 -8.01 4.61 -29.22
N PHE A 308 -7.75 5.05 -27.99
CA PHE A 308 -7.03 4.28 -26.96
C PHE A 308 -5.57 4.01 -27.28
N SER A 309 -4.96 4.77 -28.19
CA SER A 309 -3.51 4.75 -28.34
C SER A 309 -2.85 5.70 -27.32
N PRO A 310 -1.60 5.44 -26.94
CA PRO A 310 -0.92 6.27 -25.95
C PRO A 310 -0.12 7.42 -26.60
N GLU A 311 -0.10 8.56 -25.89
CA GLU A 311 0.75 9.68 -26.26
C GLU A 311 1.53 10.08 -25.02
N VAL A 312 2.86 10.04 -25.07
CA VAL A 312 3.69 10.46 -23.96
C VAL A 312 3.71 11.98 -23.90
N LEU A 313 3.17 12.55 -22.83
CA LEU A 313 3.15 14.03 -22.67
C LEU A 313 4.48 14.54 -22.14
N TRP A 314 5.06 13.84 -21.15
CA TRP A 314 6.37 14.17 -20.60
C TRP A 314 6.92 12.99 -19.80
N THR A 315 8.24 13.03 -19.62
CA THR A 315 8.94 12.12 -18.69
C THR A 315 9.86 12.97 -17.81
N THR A 316 10.19 12.44 -16.62
CA THR A 316 11.11 13.12 -15.72
C THR A 316 11.87 12.11 -14.89
N GLN A 317 13.15 12.40 -14.62
CA GLN A 317 13.92 11.61 -13.66
C GLN A 317 13.87 12.21 -12.25
N GLU A 318 13.21 13.34 -12.10
CA GLU A 318 13.17 14.06 -10.83
C GLU A 318 11.99 13.66 -9.94
N PHE A 319 11.19 12.66 -10.35
CA PHE A 319 10.06 12.18 -9.55
C PHE A 319 9.97 10.66 -9.74
N ALA A 320 10.73 9.96 -8.92
CA ALA A 320 10.95 8.51 -9.05
C ALA A 320 10.48 7.85 -7.75
N LEU A 321 9.22 7.45 -7.72
CA LEU A 321 8.62 6.84 -6.53
C LEU A 321 8.97 5.36 -6.46
N HIS A 322 9.20 4.87 -5.25
CA HIS A 322 9.58 3.47 -5.05
C HIS A 322 8.34 2.57 -4.95
N PHE A 323 7.66 2.57 -3.81
CA PHE A 323 6.49 1.70 -3.60
C PHE A 323 5.24 2.46 -3.19
N ASN A 324 5.35 3.73 -2.85
CA ASN A 324 4.21 4.56 -2.49
C ASN A 324 3.59 5.18 -3.74
N THR A 325 2.31 5.51 -3.66
CA THR A 325 1.55 6.04 -4.78
C THR A 325 1.34 7.54 -4.58
N PRO A 326 1.63 8.36 -5.58
CA PRO A 326 1.42 9.79 -5.43
C PRO A 326 -0.07 10.15 -5.54
N ILE A 327 -0.41 11.35 -5.06
CA ILE A 327 -1.78 11.86 -5.10
C ILE A 327 -1.86 12.93 -6.20
N HIS A 328 -2.84 12.79 -7.09
CA HIS A 328 -3.16 13.85 -8.04
C HIS A 328 -4.20 14.78 -7.42
N GLN A 329 -3.94 16.08 -7.44
CA GLN A 329 -4.86 17.09 -6.91
C GLN A 329 -4.71 18.38 -7.70
N ASP A 330 -5.80 18.82 -8.34
CA ASP A 330 -5.89 20.12 -9.02
C ASP A 330 -4.77 20.34 -10.05
N GLY A 331 -4.41 19.30 -10.79
CA GLY A 331 -3.39 19.40 -11.84
C GLY A 331 -1.96 19.20 -11.36
N TYR A 332 -1.77 18.78 -10.12
CA TYR A 332 -0.44 18.54 -9.53
C TYR A 332 -0.37 17.15 -8.93
N LEU A 333 0.84 16.60 -8.93
CA LEU A 333 1.13 15.32 -8.30
C LEU A 333 1.99 15.56 -7.06
N TYR A 334 1.59 14.99 -5.94
CA TYR A 334 2.31 15.08 -4.68
C TYR A 334 2.74 13.68 -4.26
N GLY A 335 4.00 13.51 -3.89
CA GLY A 335 4.46 12.19 -3.48
C GLY A 335 5.87 12.20 -2.93
N PHE A 336 6.27 11.06 -2.40
CA PHE A 336 7.60 10.86 -1.81
C PHE A 336 8.51 10.24 -2.86
N ASP A 337 9.42 11.04 -3.38
CA ASP A 337 10.45 10.64 -4.33
C ASP A 337 11.62 9.99 -3.58
N GLY A 338 12.27 9.01 -4.20
CA GLY A 338 13.51 8.45 -3.69
C GLY A 338 13.47 6.95 -3.47
N ARG A 339 14.63 6.32 -3.65
CA ARG A 339 14.78 4.87 -3.45
C ARG A 339 15.06 4.51 -2.00
N ASN A 340 15.81 5.35 -1.29
CA ASN A 340 16.27 5.08 0.07
C ASN A 340 15.83 6.18 1.01
N GLN A 341 15.93 5.92 2.31
CA GLN A 341 15.58 6.91 3.32
C GLN A 341 16.37 8.20 3.16
N GLY A 342 17.66 8.08 2.87
CA GLY A 342 18.57 9.23 2.80
C GLY A 342 18.36 10.13 1.59
N ASP A 343 17.77 9.60 0.52
CA ASP A 343 17.52 10.41 -0.68
C ASP A 343 16.04 10.73 -0.87
N ALA A 344 15.20 10.41 0.12
CA ALA A 344 13.76 10.60 0.02
C ALA A 344 13.37 12.06 0.25
N SER A 345 12.40 12.53 -0.51
CA SER A 345 11.85 13.88 -0.38
C SER A 345 10.39 13.91 -0.79
N LEU A 346 9.66 14.85 -0.21
CA LEU A 346 8.28 15.13 -0.62
C LEU A 346 8.33 16.17 -1.73
N ALA A 347 7.64 15.93 -2.82
CA ALA A 347 7.70 16.82 -3.98
C ALA A 347 6.32 17.09 -4.55
N CYS A 348 6.19 18.25 -5.17
CA CYS A 348 5.04 18.65 -5.96
C CYS A 348 5.48 18.79 -7.41
N ILE A 349 4.77 18.12 -8.33
CA ILE A 349 5.07 18.11 -9.76
C ILE A 349 3.88 18.71 -10.49
N ASP A 350 4.15 19.63 -11.41
CA ASP A 350 3.11 20.14 -12.31
C ASP A 350 2.77 19.06 -13.33
N ALA A 351 1.54 18.57 -13.31
CA ALA A 351 1.13 17.48 -14.19
C ALA A 351 1.05 17.90 -15.66
N THR A 352 1.09 19.21 -15.96
CA THR A 352 1.05 19.69 -17.34
C THR A 352 2.36 19.39 -18.08
N ASP A 353 3.51 19.58 -17.41
CA ASP A 353 4.81 19.50 -18.07
C ASP A 353 5.86 18.67 -17.30
N GLY A 354 5.52 18.16 -16.13
CA GLY A 354 6.45 17.33 -15.35
C GLY A 354 7.47 18.13 -14.53
N ARG A 355 7.34 19.44 -14.49
CA ARG A 355 8.27 20.31 -13.77
C ARG A 355 8.11 20.15 -12.25
N VAL A 356 9.23 20.11 -11.54
CA VAL A 356 9.20 20.13 -10.07
C VAL A 356 8.81 21.54 -9.61
N VAL A 357 7.68 21.67 -8.94
CA VAL A 357 7.22 22.94 -8.38
C VAL A 357 7.97 23.24 -7.09
N TRP A 358 8.06 22.25 -6.21
CA TRP A 358 8.90 22.33 -5.01
C TRP A 358 9.27 20.91 -4.57
N ARG A 359 10.33 20.86 -3.75
CA ARG A 359 10.85 19.61 -3.17
C ARG A 359 11.38 19.91 -1.78
N GLU A 360 10.94 19.14 -0.79
CA GLU A 360 11.37 19.32 0.60
C GLU A 360 11.59 17.96 1.26
N ALA A 361 12.48 17.92 2.23
CA ALA A 361 12.68 16.72 3.06
C ALA A 361 12.37 17.09 4.51
N PRO A 362 11.11 16.99 4.93
CA PRO A 362 10.72 17.41 6.27
C PRO A 362 11.50 16.67 7.35
N GLN A 363 12.09 17.40 8.29
CA GLN A 363 12.87 16.84 9.39
C GLN A 363 12.54 17.60 10.68
N TRP A 364 12.70 16.89 11.79
CA TRP A 364 12.52 17.48 13.13
C TRP A 364 13.33 16.67 14.14
N THR A 365 13.42 17.18 15.37
CA THR A 365 14.14 16.51 16.45
C THR A 365 13.15 15.80 17.37
N GLU A 366 13.40 14.50 17.60
CA GLU A 366 12.68 13.74 18.61
C GLU A 366 13.55 13.57 19.84
N THR A 367 12.92 13.70 21.00
CA THR A 367 13.57 13.45 22.29
C THR A 367 12.96 12.21 22.92
N PHE A 368 13.78 11.28 23.36
CA PHE A 368 13.32 10.04 23.98
C PHE A 368 14.28 9.62 25.09
N THR A 369 13.80 8.77 25.99
CA THR A 369 14.60 8.24 27.11
C THR A 369 15.13 6.85 26.74
N GLN A 370 16.42 6.64 26.94
CA GLN A 370 17.06 5.34 26.76
C GLN A 370 17.84 5.03 28.04
N GLY A 371 17.31 4.08 28.82
CA GLY A 371 17.80 3.87 30.17
C GLY A 371 17.53 5.12 31.03
N ASP A 372 18.57 5.62 31.67
CA ASP A 372 18.49 6.84 32.51
C ASP A 372 18.87 8.11 31.75
N ARG A 373 19.05 8.02 30.43
CA ARG A 373 19.56 9.16 29.66
C ARG A 373 18.54 9.63 28.64
N GLU A 374 18.39 10.95 28.59
CA GLU A 374 17.64 11.60 27.53
C GLU A 374 18.51 11.65 26.28
N ARG A 375 17.91 11.30 25.15
CA ARG A 375 18.57 11.28 23.82
C ARG A 375 17.77 12.12 22.85
N GLN A 376 18.47 12.70 21.90
CA GLN A 376 17.85 13.45 20.82
C GLN A 376 18.33 12.87 19.49
N VAL A 377 17.41 12.80 18.53
CA VAL A 377 17.71 12.33 17.18
C VAL A 377 16.92 13.15 16.16
N THR A 378 17.58 13.48 15.05
CA THR A 378 16.89 14.12 13.93
C THR A 378 16.27 13.04 13.06
N VAL A 379 14.99 13.16 12.83
CA VAL A 379 14.20 12.21 12.05
C VAL A 379 13.42 12.95 10.96
N GLY A 380 12.89 12.22 10.01
CA GLY A 380 12.08 12.79 8.93
C GLY A 380 11.06 11.79 8.43
N MET A 381 10.31 12.21 7.42
CA MET A 381 9.30 11.35 6.80
C MET A 381 9.91 10.21 6.00
N ALA A 382 11.05 10.46 5.38
CA ALA A 382 11.69 9.54 4.44
C ALA A 382 10.71 9.16 3.32
N ARG A 383 10.52 7.86 3.00
CA ARG A 383 9.59 7.43 1.96
C ARG A 383 8.22 7.19 2.58
N GLY A 384 7.51 8.26 2.88
CA GLY A 384 6.20 8.16 3.49
C GLY A 384 5.10 7.76 2.53
N SER A 385 3.91 7.57 3.06
CA SER A 385 2.70 7.36 2.27
C SER A 385 1.71 8.49 2.53
N LEU A 386 0.89 8.78 1.53
CA LEU A 386 -0.10 9.85 1.58
C LEU A 386 -1.50 9.30 1.41
N LEU A 387 -2.42 9.83 2.21
CA LEU A 387 -3.85 9.60 2.10
C LEU A 387 -4.51 10.99 2.07
N ALA A 388 -5.20 11.30 0.97
CA ALA A 388 -5.86 12.60 0.84
C ALA A 388 -7.27 12.52 1.39
N VAL A 389 -7.60 13.35 2.37
CA VAL A 389 -8.93 13.34 2.98
C VAL A 389 -9.20 14.66 3.69
N ASP A 390 -10.46 15.08 3.65
CA ASP A 390 -10.99 16.21 4.41
C ASP A 390 -10.15 17.49 4.20
N GLY A 391 -9.72 17.69 2.95
CA GLY A 391 -8.97 18.87 2.54
C GLY A 391 -7.48 18.84 2.81
N ASN A 392 -6.96 17.78 3.36
CA ASN A 392 -5.54 17.68 3.72
C ASN A 392 -4.97 16.32 3.34
N UNK A 393 -3.76 15.92 3.52
CA UNK A 393 -3.09 14.83 3.31
C UNK A 393 -2.72 14.36 4.58
N LEU A 394 -3.06 13.21 4.91
CA LEU A 394 -2.57 12.49 6.10
C LEU A 394 -1.38 11.64 5.67
N ALA A 395 -0.24 11.82 6.32
CA ALA A 395 1.01 11.17 5.89
C ALA A 395 1.54 10.26 7.00
N LEU A 396 1.95 9.04 6.62
CA LEU A 396 2.65 8.13 7.53
C LEU A 396 4.11 8.05 7.10
N GLY A 397 5.02 8.48 7.97
CA GLY A 397 6.45 8.42 7.70
C GLY A 397 7.03 7.04 7.97
N GLU A 398 8.22 6.79 7.42
CA GLU A 398 8.87 5.47 7.47
C GLU A 398 9.21 5.00 8.89
N LEU A 399 9.34 5.93 9.84
CA LEU A 399 9.66 5.59 11.24
C LEU A 399 8.41 5.65 12.14
N GLY A 400 7.23 5.69 11.58
CA GLY A 400 5.98 5.59 12.33
C GLY A 400 5.37 6.90 12.78
N HIS A 401 5.83 8.02 12.27
CA HIS A 401 5.20 9.31 12.55
C HIS A 401 3.98 9.51 11.66
N LEU A 402 2.92 10.01 12.25
CA LEU A 402 1.71 10.38 11.52
C LEU A 402 1.62 11.91 11.52
N LEU A 403 1.40 12.49 10.34
CA LEU A 403 1.33 13.95 10.17
C LEU A 403 0.08 14.34 9.40
N TRP A 404 -0.59 15.38 9.86
CA TRP A 404 -1.52 16.11 9.00
C TRP A 404 -0.75 17.20 8.27
N LEU A 405 -0.86 17.19 6.95
CA LEU A 405 -0.16 18.13 6.07
C LEU A 405 -1.16 18.90 5.21
N ASP A 406 -0.88 20.18 5.03
CA ASP A 406 -1.53 21.00 4.01
C ASP A 406 -0.54 21.09 2.85
N LEU A 407 -0.90 20.49 1.71
CA LEU A 407 -0.04 20.46 0.52
C LEU A 407 -0.64 21.36 -0.56
N THR A 408 0.13 22.34 -0.98
CA THR A 408 -0.27 23.27 -2.02
C THR A 408 0.88 23.47 -2.99
N THR A 409 0.66 24.29 -4.03
CA THR A 409 1.73 24.63 -4.96
C THR A 409 2.79 25.54 -4.34
N ASP A 410 2.51 26.13 -3.17
CA ASP A 410 3.48 26.98 -2.48
C ASP A 410 4.41 26.19 -1.55
N GLY A 411 4.08 24.92 -1.27
CA GLY A 411 4.87 24.08 -0.38
C GLY A 411 4.03 23.20 0.49
N TYR A 412 4.63 22.62 1.51
CA TYR A 412 3.92 21.88 2.52
C TYR A 412 3.89 22.66 3.84
N ARG A 413 2.83 22.47 4.59
CA ARG A 413 2.72 23.01 5.94
C ARG A 413 2.27 21.89 6.87
N GLU A 414 3.03 21.67 7.93
CA GLU A 414 2.65 20.70 8.96
C GLU A 414 1.54 21.29 9.82
N ILE A 415 0.41 20.61 9.91
CA ILE A 415 -0.71 21.01 10.76
C ILE A 415 -0.50 20.42 12.16
N SER A 416 -0.16 19.13 12.20
CA SER A 416 0.07 18.41 13.46
C SER A 416 0.92 17.18 13.21
N ARG A 417 1.50 16.64 14.28
CA ARG A 417 2.35 15.45 14.20
C ARG A 417 2.23 14.62 15.47
N GLY A 418 2.22 13.30 15.32
CA GLY A 418 2.29 12.36 16.42
C GLY A 418 3.19 11.17 16.07
N TRP A 419 3.88 10.62 17.05
CA TRP A 419 4.73 9.45 16.85
C TRP A 419 3.99 8.22 17.35
N LEU A 420 3.49 7.39 16.44
CA LEU A 420 2.64 6.25 16.81
C LEU A 420 3.45 5.06 17.32
N ALA A 421 4.61 4.85 16.75
CA ALA A 421 5.54 3.78 17.14
C ALA A 421 6.89 4.09 16.50
N ALA A 422 7.97 3.78 17.20
CA ALA A 422 9.32 3.95 16.63
C ALA A 422 9.68 2.70 15.82
N ALA A 423 8.91 2.45 14.77
CA ALA A 423 9.00 1.23 13.98
C ALA A 423 9.45 1.57 12.57
N GLN A 424 10.61 1.03 12.19
CA GLN A 424 11.13 1.19 10.83
C GLN A 424 10.23 0.47 9.84
N GLU A 425 10.36 0.79 8.57
CA GLU A 425 9.58 0.15 7.51
C GLU A 425 8.07 0.32 7.70
N SER A 426 7.63 1.47 8.22
CA SER A 426 6.20 1.78 8.32
C SER A 426 5.69 2.14 6.93
N TRP A 427 5.59 1.11 6.09
CA TRP A 427 5.33 1.25 4.66
C TRP A 427 3.88 0.99 4.28
N THR A 428 3.11 0.38 5.19
CA THR A 428 1.72 0.05 4.89
C THR A 428 0.86 1.31 4.93
N LEU A 429 0.13 1.56 3.85
CA LEU A 429 -0.77 2.71 3.77
C LEU A 429 -1.84 2.61 4.88
N PRO A 430 -2.05 3.65 5.68
CA PRO A 430 -3.14 3.65 6.64
C PRO A 430 -4.50 3.56 5.94
N VAL A 431 -5.48 3.00 6.64
CA VAL A 431 -6.83 2.79 6.13
C VAL A 431 -7.79 3.61 6.97
N LEU A 432 -8.72 4.30 6.30
CA LEU A 432 -9.70 5.15 6.99
C LEU A 432 -11.12 4.70 6.63
N SER A 433 -11.92 4.45 7.65
CA SER A 433 -13.34 4.13 7.43
C SER A 433 -14.15 4.60 8.64
N ARG A 434 -15.19 5.37 8.36
CA ARG A 434 -16.10 5.90 9.38
C ARG A 434 -15.38 6.68 10.48
N GLY A 435 -14.37 7.44 10.08
CA GLY A 435 -13.60 8.27 11.00
C GLY A 435 -12.64 7.50 11.88
N LEU A 436 -12.49 6.19 11.66
CA LEU A 436 -11.51 5.36 12.38
C LEU A 436 -10.33 5.09 11.46
N LEU A 437 -9.12 5.31 11.98
CA LEU A 437 -7.87 5.13 11.24
C LEU A 437 -7.19 3.86 11.72
N TYR A 438 -6.86 2.99 10.76
CA TYR A 438 -6.20 1.71 11.04
C TYR A 438 -4.77 1.79 10.53
N VAL A 439 -3.80 1.57 11.44
CA VAL A 439 -2.38 1.69 11.14
C VAL A 439 -1.68 0.38 11.47
N VAL A 440 -0.90 -0.11 10.53
CA VAL A 440 -0.12 -1.34 10.71
C VAL A 440 1.32 -0.97 11.03
N GLN A 441 1.81 -1.46 12.16
CA GLN A 441 3.22 -1.37 12.53
C GLN A 441 3.91 -2.62 11.98
N ASN A 442 4.76 -2.44 10.96
CA ASN A 442 5.30 -3.58 10.21
C ASN A 442 6.48 -4.27 10.92
N THR A 443 7.20 -3.55 11.77
CA THR A 443 8.38 -4.08 12.46
C THR A 443 8.29 -3.79 13.96
N ARG A 444 9.20 -4.38 14.72
CA ARG A 444 9.29 -4.14 16.16
C ARG A 444 9.64 -2.67 16.45
N ASP A 445 9.00 -2.12 17.47
CA ASP A 445 9.31 -0.77 17.96
C ASP A 445 10.72 -0.76 18.55
N ILE A 446 11.60 0.07 18.02
CA ILE A 446 13.02 0.06 18.41
C ILE A 446 13.28 0.72 19.77
N LEU A 447 12.35 1.51 20.29
CA LEU A 447 12.49 2.15 21.60
C LEU A 447 11.92 1.30 22.72
N THR A 448 10.76 0.68 22.48
CA THR A 448 10.05 -0.07 23.52
C THR A 448 10.25 -1.58 23.41
N GLY A 449 10.68 -2.06 22.24
CA GLY A 449 10.77 -3.49 21.94
C GLY A 449 9.43 -4.15 21.65
N ALA A 450 8.35 -3.37 21.57
CA ALA A 450 7.01 -3.92 21.35
C ALA A 450 6.92 -4.58 19.97
N SER A 451 6.26 -5.73 19.91
CA SER A 451 6.05 -6.48 18.67
C SER A 451 5.15 -5.69 17.70
N PRO A 452 5.15 -6.07 16.41
CA PRO A 452 4.26 -5.43 15.44
C PRO A 452 2.79 -5.45 15.88
N ARG A 453 2.06 -4.39 15.56
CA ARG A 453 0.67 -4.21 15.98
C ARG A 453 -0.18 -3.63 14.88
N LEU A 454 -1.44 -4.03 14.90
CA LEU A 454 -2.51 -3.33 14.18
C LEU A 454 -3.22 -2.46 15.20
N ARG A 455 -3.35 -1.17 14.90
CA ARG A 455 -3.98 -0.21 15.80
C ARG A 455 -5.14 0.49 15.13
N CYS A 456 -6.21 0.68 15.89
CA CYS A 456 -7.38 1.46 15.48
C CYS A 456 -7.38 2.74 16.30
N TYR A 457 -7.39 3.88 15.63
CA TYR A 457 -7.41 5.20 16.24
C TYR A 457 -8.69 5.94 15.89
N ASP A 458 -9.14 6.80 16.79
CA ASP A 458 -10.32 7.63 16.59
C ASP A 458 -9.92 8.99 16.02
N LEU A 459 -10.27 9.22 14.75
CA LEU A 459 -10.06 10.54 14.11
C LEU A 459 -11.36 11.35 14.04
N ARG A 460 -12.43 10.91 14.69
CA ARG A 460 -13.70 11.64 14.65
C ARG A 460 -13.56 12.98 15.38
N ALA A 461 -14.05 14.07 14.75
CA ALA A 461 -13.98 15.40 15.32
C ALA A 461 -14.99 15.61 16.47
#